data_379be3b53db04ecd010eb6fcc4f399ac
#
_entry.id   379be3b53db04ecd010eb6fcc4f399ac
#
_cell.length_a   1.000
_cell.length_b   1.000
_cell.length_c   1.000
_cell.angle_alpha   90.00
_cell.angle_beta   90.00
_cell.angle_gamma   90.00
#
_symmetry.space_group_name_H-M   'P 1'
#
loop_
_entity.id
_entity.type
_entity.pdbx_description
1 polymer ?
#
loop_
_entity_poly.entity_id
_entity_poly.type
_entity_poly.pdbx_seq_one_letter_code
_entity_poly.pdbx_strand_id
1 'polypeptide(L)'
;MGQKVHPHGMRVGVIKDWDSRWYARDEKVGDLIVEDYNIRQYLKKTLYSAGVPTIEIERDSAKVRIFIHCSRPGVVIGKGGAEIERIRLSVEKMIGKPVALSIVEVRTPDTNAQLVAENIAAQLEKRIGFRRAMKNAMGRAMRMGARGIKIMCSGRLGGAEIARTECYHEGTIPLQTIRADIEYGFAEAATTYGRVGVKVWIYKGEILSQTLRTTPRTMDLNRRDDRRRDRRDGDRRGRGRGGYNRDRQGNGYNRDRQGAPRQGQGNRPQGGYNRGPRPAAPAAKEGGNN
;
A
#
# COMPACT_ATOMS: atom_id res chain seq x y z
N MET A 1 -29.13 12.35 -17.77
CA MET A 1 -27.80 11.71 -17.64
C MET A 1 -27.99 10.31 -17.10
N GLY A 2 -27.32 9.30 -17.69
CA GLY A 2 -27.45 7.91 -17.28
C GLY A 2 -26.82 7.60 -15.90
N GLN A 3 -27.16 6.44 -15.36
CA GLN A 3 -26.58 5.89 -14.14
C GLN A 3 -25.06 5.67 -14.32
N LYS A 4 -24.30 5.93 -13.26
CA LYS A 4 -22.85 5.68 -13.23
C LYS A 4 -22.58 4.32 -12.60
N VAL A 5 -21.84 3.48 -13.33
CA VAL A 5 -21.42 2.17 -12.83
C VAL A 5 -20.28 2.35 -11.82
N HIS A 6 -20.20 1.46 -10.82
CA HIS A 6 -19.11 1.45 -9.87
C HIS A 6 -17.79 1.11 -10.58
N PRO A 7 -16.74 1.95 -10.50
CA PRO A 7 -15.52 1.77 -11.28
C PRO A 7 -14.80 0.45 -11.04
N HIS A 8 -14.78 -0.02 -9.79
CA HIS A 8 -14.20 -1.31 -9.43
C HIS A 8 -15.01 -2.46 -10.04
N GLY A 9 -16.35 -2.46 -9.87
CA GLY A 9 -17.23 -3.50 -10.41
C GLY A 9 -17.15 -3.64 -11.94
N MET A 10 -16.97 -2.53 -12.66
CA MET A 10 -16.80 -2.56 -14.12
C MET A 10 -15.50 -3.26 -14.57
N ARG A 11 -14.49 -3.30 -13.69
CA ARG A 11 -13.14 -3.79 -13.99
C ARG A 11 -12.79 -5.11 -13.33
N VAL A 12 -13.70 -5.65 -12.51
CA VAL A 12 -13.52 -6.97 -11.87
C VAL A 12 -13.43 -8.06 -12.94
N GLY A 13 -12.48 -8.95 -12.80
CA GLY A 13 -12.22 -10.03 -13.74
C GLY A 13 -11.43 -9.61 -15.00
N VAL A 14 -11.18 -8.32 -15.21
CA VAL A 14 -10.37 -7.82 -16.34
C VAL A 14 -9.01 -7.32 -15.85
N ILE A 15 -8.99 -6.32 -14.97
CA ILE A 15 -7.76 -5.73 -14.39
C ILE A 15 -7.76 -5.72 -12.87
N LYS A 16 -8.92 -5.87 -12.24
CA LYS A 16 -9.09 -5.95 -10.77
C LYS A 16 -9.53 -7.35 -10.40
N ASP A 17 -9.05 -7.82 -9.26
CA ASP A 17 -9.46 -9.07 -8.64
C ASP A 17 -10.54 -8.82 -7.57
N TRP A 18 -11.16 -9.91 -7.08
CA TRP A 18 -12.15 -9.87 -6.03
C TRP A 18 -11.50 -9.66 -4.65
N ASP A 19 -12.19 -8.95 -3.77
CA ASP A 19 -11.77 -8.79 -2.37
C ASP A 19 -12.03 -10.04 -1.53
N SER A 20 -13.04 -10.85 -1.91
CA SER A 20 -13.31 -12.17 -1.33
C SER A 20 -13.06 -13.24 -2.38
N ARG A 21 -12.14 -14.16 -2.10
CA ARG A 21 -11.73 -15.25 -2.99
C ARG A 21 -12.04 -16.59 -2.34
N TRP A 22 -13.27 -17.05 -2.50
CA TRP A 22 -13.72 -18.36 -2.04
C TRP A 22 -14.93 -18.82 -2.83
N TYR A 23 -15.19 -20.12 -2.76
CA TYR A 23 -16.36 -20.76 -3.32
C TYR A 23 -17.02 -21.63 -2.26
N ALA A 24 -18.35 -21.64 -2.20
CA ALA A 24 -19.14 -22.51 -1.33
C ALA A 24 -20.37 -23.02 -2.09
N ARG A 25 -20.98 -24.12 -1.61
CA ARG A 25 -22.25 -24.61 -2.12
C ARG A 25 -23.39 -23.71 -1.61
N ASP A 26 -24.47 -23.64 -2.36
CA ASP A 26 -25.54 -22.65 -2.29
C ASP A 26 -26.13 -22.41 -0.90
N GLU A 27 -26.31 -23.45 -0.09
CA GLU A 27 -26.89 -23.35 1.25
C GLU A 27 -26.07 -22.51 2.25
N LYS A 28 -24.75 -22.40 2.04
CA LYS A 28 -23.83 -21.71 2.98
C LYS A 28 -23.33 -20.37 2.49
N VAL A 29 -23.61 -20.01 1.24
CA VAL A 29 -23.09 -18.76 0.64
C VAL A 29 -23.58 -17.54 1.40
N GLY A 30 -24.87 -17.49 1.76
CA GLY A 30 -25.47 -16.39 2.49
C GLY A 30 -24.81 -16.15 3.85
N ASP A 31 -24.61 -17.20 4.63
CA ASP A 31 -23.98 -17.12 5.95
C ASP A 31 -22.54 -16.64 5.85
N LEU A 32 -21.78 -17.15 4.89
CA LEU A 32 -20.38 -16.74 4.65
C LEU A 32 -20.25 -15.28 4.21
N ILE A 33 -21.19 -14.77 3.42
CA ILE A 33 -21.24 -13.35 3.04
C ILE A 33 -21.47 -12.46 4.27
N VAL A 34 -22.40 -12.85 5.14
CA VAL A 34 -22.68 -12.13 6.39
C VAL A 34 -21.48 -12.16 7.33
N GLU A 35 -20.81 -13.31 7.46
CA GLU A 35 -19.56 -13.41 8.23
C GLU A 35 -18.49 -12.48 7.67
N ASP A 36 -18.25 -12.47 6.35
CA ASP A 36 -17.26 -11.58 5.71
C ASP A 36 -17.61 -10.11 5.94
N TYR A 37 -18.87 -9.75 5.89
CA TYR A 37 -19.32 -8.38 6.19
C TYR A 37 -19.01 -8.00 7.64
N ASN A 38 -19.33 -8.86 8.60
CA ASN A 38 -19.08 -8.63 10.02
C ASN A 38 -17.57 -8.51 10.31
N ILE A 39 -16.74 -9.37 9.71
CA ILE A 39 -15.27 -9.29 9.81
C ILE A 39 -14.77 -7.94 9.31
N ARG A 40 -15.21 -7.50 8.12
CA ARG A 40 -14.80 -6.22 7.55
C ARG A 40 -15.22 -5.04 8.41
N GLN A 41 -16.43 -5.05 8.93
CA GLN A 41 -16.93 -4.00 9.83
C GLN A 41 -16.12 -3.95 11.13
N TYR A 42 -15.86 -5.09 11.75
CA TYR A 42 -15.08 -5.20 12.97
C TYR A 42 -13.64 -4.68 12.76
N LEU A 43 -12.97 -5.16 11.72
CA LEU A 43 -11.60 -4.77 11.41
C LEU A 43 -11.48 -3.28 11.06
N LYS A 44 -12.38 -2.73 10.24
CA LYS A 44 -12.40 -1.29 9.93
C LYS A 44 -12.61 -0.43 11.17
N LYS A 45 -13.51 -0.83 12.06
CA LYS A 45 -13.78 -0.10 13.30
C LYS A 45 -12.58 -0.13 14.25
N THR A 46 -11.96 -1.30 14.43
CA THR A 46 -10.83 -1.49 15.35
C THR A 46 -9.55 -0.82 14.82
N LEU A 47 -9.31 -0.93 13.52
CA LEU A 47 -8.08 -0.47 12.86
C LEU A 47 -8.23 0.86 12.12
N TYR A 48 -9.20 1.69 12.50
CA TYR A 48 -9.43 2.98 11.83
C TYR A 48 -8.19 3.88 11.81
N SER A 49 -7.43 3.91 12.91
CA SER A 49 -6.19 4.69 13.03
C SER A 49 -5.04 4.18 12.15
N ALA A 50 -5.06 2.92 11.76
CA ALA A 50 -4.04 2.31 10.91
C ALA A 50 -4.22 2.66 9.43
N GLY A 51 -5.39 3.15 9.01
CA GLY A 51 -5.74 3.46 7.63
C GLY A 51 -5.78 2.18 6.78
N VAL A 52 -6.89 1.46 6.84
CA VAL A 52 -7.10 0.19 6.13
C VAL A 52 -7.99 0.42 4.91
N PRO A 53 -7.43 0.50 3.68
CA PRO A 53 -8.23 0.70 2.47
C PRO A 53 -8.97 -0.56 2.03
N THR A 54 -8.34 -1.73 2.10
CA THR A 54 -8.89 -2.98 1.55
C THR A 54 -8.59 -4.14 2.50
N ILE A 55 -9.55 -5.07 2.60
CA ILE A 55 -9.43 -6.31 3.35
C ILE A 55 -9.80 -7.44 2.39
N GLU A 56 -8.83 -8.30 2.08
CA GLU A 56 -9.05 -9.46 1.24
C GLU A 56 -9.25 -10.70 2.11
N ILE A 57 -10.23 -11.54 1.75
CA ILE A 57 -10.59 -12.74 2.52
C ILE A 57 -10.51 -13.95 1.59
N GLU A 58 -9.71 -14.92 1.98
CA GLU A 58 -9.63 -16.23 1.34
C GLU A 58 -10.12 -17.28 2.33
N ARG A 59 -11.07 -18.11 1.89
CA ARG A 59 -11.60 -19.20 2.69
C ARG A 59 -11.20 -20.54 2.10
N ASP A 60 -10.62 -21.35 2.96
CA ASP A 60 -10.36 -22.76 2.71
C ASP A 60 -11.28 -23.59 3.62
N SER A 61 -11.44 -24.88 3.37
CA SER A 61 -12.24 -25.79 4.21
C SER A 61 -11.78 -25.76 5.68
N ALA A 62 -10.47 -25.73 5.92
CA ALA A 62 -9.86 -25.83 7.25
C ALA A 62 -9.58 -24.48 7.92
N LYS A 63 -9.30 -23.43 7.17
CA LYS A 63 -8.85 -22.13 7.72
C LYS A 63 -9.30 -20.95 6.87
N VAL A 64 -9.38 -19.77 7.51
CA VAL A 64 -9.66 -18.49 6.86
C VAL A 64 -8.38 -17.66 6.85
N ARG A 65 -8.00 -17.13 5.70
CA ARG A 65 -6.87 -16.20 5.55
C ARG A 65 -7.41 -14.81 5.28
N ILE A 66 -6.95 -13.84 6.05
CA ILE A 66 -7.36 -12.45 5.92
C ILE A 66 -6.11 -11.61 5.67
N PHE A 67 -6.09 -10.90 4.54
CA PHE A 67 -5.03 -9.96 4.19
C PHE A 67 -5.52 -8.55 4.46
N ILE A 68 -4.86 -7.88 5.39
CA ILE A 68 -5.18 -6.50 5.78
C ILE A 68 -4.18 -5.58 5.09
N HIS A 69 -4.66 -4.83 4.10
CA HIS A 69 -3.86 -3.75 3.53
C HIS A 69 -3.92 -2.55 4.47
N CYS A 70 -2.79 -1.99 4.86
CA CYS A 70 -2.75 -0.84 5.75
C CYS A 70 -1.62 0.13 5.42
N SER A 71 -1.83 1.41 5.72
CA SER A 71 -0.80 2.44 5.54
C SER A 71 0.18 2.50 6.71
N ARG A 72 -0.23 2.04 7.90
CA ARG A 72 0.59 2.06 9.12
C ARG A 72 0.64 0.69 9.76
N PRO A 73 1.50 -0.22 9.26
CA PRO A 73 1.58 -1.60 9.75
C PRO A 73 1.95 -1.70 11.23
N GLY A 74 2.76 -0.78 11.74
CA GLY A 74 3.16 -0.76 13.15
C GLY A 74 1.99 -0.62 14.13
N VAL A 75 0.91 0.09 13.75
CA VAL A 75 -0.29 0.23 14.57
C VAL A 75 -1.09 -1.09 14.63
N VAL A 76 -1.11 -1.84 13.53
CA VAL A 76 -1.82 -3.12 13.45
C VAL A 76 -1.07 -4.21 14.22
N ILE A 77 0.25 -4.24 14.12
CA ILE A 77 1.10 -5.23 14.80
C ILE A 77 1.08 -4.98 16.31
N GLY A 78 1.18 -3.70 16.72
CA GLY A 78 1.32 -3.33 18.12
C GLY A 78 2.67 -3.67 18.73
N LYS A 79 2.83 -3.43 20.02
CA LYS A 79 4.05 -3.76 20.76
C LYS A 79 4.24 -5.28 20.86
N GLY A 80 5.32 -5.79 20.27
CA GLY A 80 5.64 -7.22 20.30
C GLY A 80 4.60 -8.15 19.64
N GLY A 81 3.71 -7.61 18.81
CA GLY A 81 2.67 -8.42 18.12
C GLY A 81 1.40 -8.66 18.96
N ALA A 82 1.23 -8.02 20.10
CA ALA A 82 0.10 -8.25 21.00
C ALA A 82 -1.25 -7.85 20.36
N GLU A 83 -1.28 -6.75 19.62
CA GLU A 83 -2.53 -6.26 19.00
C GLU A 83 -3.01 -7.17 17.88
N ILE A 84 -2.13 -7.64 17.00
CA ILE A 84 -2.51 -8.56 15.93
C ILE A 84 -3.02 -9.89 16.49
N GLU A 85 -2.42 -10.38 17.57
CA GLU A 85 -2.86 -11.63 18.21
C GLU A 85 -4.23 -11.46 18.88
N ARG A 86 -4.47 -10.33 19.54
CA ARG A 86 -5.77 -9.99 20.12
C ARG A 86 -6.86 -9.94 19.03
N ILE A 87 -6.56 -9.31 17.90
CA ILE A 87 -7.49 -9.24 16.76
C ILE A 87 -7.74 -10.63 16.18
N ARG A 88 -6.70 -11.45 16.03
CA ARG A 88 -6.82 -12.83 15.54
C ARG A 88 -7.78 -13.63 16.39
N LEU A 89 -7.57 -13.65 17.71
CA LEU A 89 -8.43 -14.37 18.65
C LEU A 89 -9.87 -13.86 18.64
N SER A 90 -10.07 -12.55 18.49
CA SER A 90 -11.43 -11.98 18.40
C SER A 90 -12.16 -12.42 17.14
N VAL A 91 -11.46 -12.43 16.00
CA VAL A 91 -12.01 -12.88 14.71
C VAL A 91 -12.24 -14.39 14.71
N GLU A 92 -11.36 -15.20 15.31
CA GLU A 92 -11.54 -16.64 15.49
C GLU A 92 -12.80 -16.98 16.30
N LYS A 93 -13.05 -16.20 17.36
CA LYS A 93 -14.30 -16.35 18.16
C LYS A 93 -15.55 -16.04 17.36
N MET A 94 -15.50 -15.10 16.42
CA MET A 94 -16.65 -14.76 15.58
C MET A 94 -16.96 -15.82 14.52
N ILE A 95 -15.92 -16.46 13.96
CA ILE A 95 -16.06 -17.39 12.84
C ILE A 95 -16.15 -18.85 13.31
N GLY A 96 -15.57 -19.17 14.48
CA GLY A 96 -15.46 -20.56 14.97
C GLY A 96 -14.43 -21.42 14.20
N LYS A 97 -13.57 -20.81 13.38
CA LYS A 97 -12.51 -21.48 12.60
C LYS A 97 -11.17 -20.80 12.83
N PRO A 98 -10.05 -21.53 12.66
CA PRO A 98 -8.73 -20.93 12.76
C PRO A 98 -8.50 -19.87 11.69
N VAL A 99 -7.96 -18.70 12.11
CA VAL A 99 -7.74 -17.54 11.25
C VAL A 99 -6.26 -17.23 11.15
N ALA A 100 -5.79 -17.00 9.92
CA ALA A 100 -4.45 -16.50 9.65
C ALA A 100 -4.55 -15.04 9.18
N LEU A 101 -4.06 -14.09 10.00
CA LEU A 101 -3.96 -12.68 9.64
C LEU A 101 -2.63 -12.40 8.96
N SER A 102 -2.68 -11.62 7.90
CA SER A 102 -1.52 -11.19 7.15
C SER A 102 -1.61 -9.70 6.85
N ILE A 103 -0.53 -8.97 7.12
CA ILE A 103 -0.47 -7.53 6.91
C ILE A 103 0.26 -7.24 5.61
N VAL A 104 -0.32 -6.40 4.78
CA VAL A 104 0.26 -5.90 3.53
C VAL A 104 0.39 -4.38 3.63
N GLU A 105 1.60 -3.88 3.51
CA GLU A 105 1.86 -2.44 3.55
C GLU A 105 1.44 -1.74 2.26
N VAL A 106 0.71 -0.64 2.38
CA VAL A 106 0.39 0.29 1.30
C VAL A 106 1.44 1.39 1.27
N ARG A 107 2.39 1.29 0.34
CA ARG A 107 3.55 2.21 0.24
C ARG A 107 3.17 3.65 -0.09
N THR A 108 2.12 3.85 -0.87
CA THR A 108 1.68 5.17 -1.34
C THR A 108 0.23 5.43 -0.94
N PRO A 109 -0.03 5.85 0.31
CA PRO A 109 -1.39 6.10 0.79
C PRO A 109 -2.10 7.24 0.04
N ASP A 110 -1.38 8.26 -0.42
CA ASP A 110 -1.95 9.40 -1.14
C ASP A 110 -2.42 9.05 -2.58
N THR A 111 -2.06 7.89 -3.11
CA THR A 111 -2.58 7.37 -4.39
C THR A 111 -3.67 6.30 -4.21
N ASN A 112 -4.07 6.01 -2.97
CA ASN A 112 -5.17 5.11 -2.69
C ASN A 112 -6.46 5.91 -2.45
N ALA A 113 -7.48 5.66 -3.28
CA ALA A 113 -8.71 6.45 -3.26
C ALA A 113 -9.48 6.37 -1.94
N GLN A 114 -9.50 5.21 -1.28
CA GLN A 114 -10.19 5.02 0.00
C GLN A 114 -9.51 5.81 1.13
N LEU A 115 -8.18 5.75 1.22
CA LEU A 115 -7.41 6.48 2.24
C LEU A 115 -7.50 7.99 2.03
N VAL A 116 -7.50 8.45 0.79
CA VAL A 116 -7.70 9.87 0.46
C VAL A 116 -9.11 10.32 0.86
N ALA A 117 -10.14 9.52 0.60
CA ALA A 117 -11.51 9.83 1.01
C ALA A 117 -11.64 9.93 2.54
N GLU A 118 -11.10 8.97 3.27
CA GLU A 118 -11.08 8.96 4.75
C GLU A 118 -10.30 10.14 5.33
N ASN A 119 -9.18 10.51 4.71
CA ASN A 119 -8.39 11.68 5.11
C ASN A 119 -9.17 12.98 4.91
N ILE A 120 -9.89 13.15 3.79
CA ILE A 120 -10.74 14.32 3.55
C ILE A 120 -11.87 14.35 4.57
N ALA A 121 -12.53 13.21 4.83
CA ALA A 121 -13.59 13.10 5.82
C ALA A 121 -13.11 13.53 7.22
N ALA A 122 -11.96 13.02 7.66
CA ALA A 122 -11.35 13.40 8.94
C ALA A 122 -10.97 14.89 9.02
N GLN A 123 -10.59 15.53 7.90
CA GLN A 123 -10.34 16.96 7.86
C GLN A 123 -11.65 17.78 7.98
N LEU A 124 -12.73 17.31 7.35
CA LEU A 124 -14.06 17.95 7.47
C LEU A 124 -14.59 17.87 8.90
N GLU A 125 -14.42 16.75 9.59
CA GLU A 125 -14.77 16.57 11.00
C GLU A 125 -14.00 17.55 11.90
N LYS A 126 -12.75 17.83 11.57
CA LYS A 126 -11.91 18.84 12.22
C LYS A 126 -12.23 20.27 11.81
N ARG A 127 -13.37 20.50 11.14
CA ARG A 127 -13.86 21.81 10.68
C ARG A 127 -12.91 22.53 9.70
N ILE A 128 -12.08 21.80 8.95
CA ILE A 128 -11.28 22.38 7.87
C ILE A 128 -12.22 22.64 6.68
N GLY A 129 -12.07 23.81 6.06
CA GLY A 129 -12.87 24.19 4.90
C GLY A 129 -12.76 23.16 3.77
N PHE A 130 -13.89 22.67 3.26
CA PHE A 130 -13.94 21.59 2.28
C PHE A 130 -13.13 21.87 1.00
N ARG A 131 -13.12 23.12 0.50
CA ARG A 131 -12.33 23.52 -0.67
C ARG A 131 -10.83 23.32 -0.44
N ARG A 132 -10.34 23.66 0.74
CA ARG A 132 -8.94 23.51 1.14
C ARG A 132 -8.59 22.01 1.27
N ALA A 133 -9.45 21.23 1.92
CA ALA A 133 -9.24 19.79 2.09
C ALA A 133 -9.14 19.07 0.73
N MET A 134 -10.09 19.35 -0.19
CA MET A 134 -10.11 18.75 -1.51
C MET A 134 -8.87 19.14 -2.34
N LYS A 135 -8.53 20.44 -2.43
CA LYS A 135 -7.37 20.91 -3.19
C LYS A 135 -6.05 20.35 -2.66
N ASN A 136 -5.88 20.29 -1.33
CA ASN A 136 -4.69 19.70 -0.71
C ASN A 136 -4.55 18.21 -1.04
N ALA A 137 -5.66 17.46 -1.00
CA ALA A 137 -5.67 16.05 -1.35
C ALA A 137 -5.32 15.82 -2.83
N MET A 138 -5.89 16.64 -3.74
CA MET A 138 -5.58 16.60 -5.17
C MET A 138 -4.09 16.85 -5.43
N GLY A 139 -3.56 17.95 -4.89
CA GLY A 139 -2.15 18.29 -5.09
C GLY A 139 -1.17 17.25 -4.52
N ARG A 140 -1.53 16.53 -3.44
CA ARG A 140 -0.73 15.41 -2.93
C ARG A 140 -0.78 14.21 -3.86
N ALA A 141 -1.96 13.79 -4.29
CA ALA A 141 -2.12 12.65 -5.19
C ALA A 141 -1.39 12.86 -6.53
N MET A 142 -1.48 14.06 -7.12
CA MET A 142 -0.79 14.39 -8.37
C MET A 142 0.74 14.37 -8.20
N ARG A 143 1.27 14.88 -7.10
CA ARG A 143 2.71 14.82 -6.77
C ARG A 143 3.21 13.39 -6.57
N MET A 144 2.36 12.49 -6.07
CA MET A 144 2.70 11.08 -5.87
C MET A 144 2.53 10.23 -7.15
N GLY A 145 2.27 10.86 -8.30
CA GLY A 145 2.26 10.23 -9.61
C GLY A 145 0.90 9.73 -10.09
N ALA A 146 -0.21 10.18 -9.51
CA ALA A 146 -1.52 9.96 -10.09
C ALA A 146 -1.64 10.71 -11.44
N ARG A 147 -2.19 10.08 -12.47
CA ARG A 147 -2.43 10.73 -13.79
C ARG A 147 -3.70 11.58 -13.81
N GLY A 148 -4.56 11.36 -12.85
CA GLY A 148 -5.77 12.17 -12.68
C GLY A 148 -6.51 11.81 -11.40
N ILE A 149 -7.19 12.79 -10.85
CA ILE A 149 -8.01 12.67 -9.65
C ILE A 149 -9.30 13.46 -9.77
N LYS A 150 -10.38 12.87 -9.28
CA LYS A 150 -11.69 13.53 -9.14
C LYS A 150 -12.19 13.33 -7.74
N ILE A 151 -12.58 14.40 -7.09
CA ILE A 151 -13.13 14.39 -5.75
C ILE A 151 -14.51 15.05 -5.79
N MET A 152 -15.48 14.43 -5.15
CA MET A 152 -16.83 14.95 -5.02
C MET A 152 -17.22 14.95 -3.53
N CYS A 153 -17.62 16.09 -3.02
CA CYS A 153 -18.20 16.22 -1.69
C CYS A 153 -19.67 16.61 -1.81
N SER A 154 -20.54 15.93 -1.09
CA SER A 154 -22.00 16.16 -1.11
C SER A 154 -22.56 16.22 0.29
N GLY A 155 -23.48 17.15 0.52
CA GLY A 155 -24.11 17.38 1.81
C GLY A 155 -24.20 18.87 2.16
N ARG A 156 -24.36 19.18 3.44
CA ARG A 156 -24.42 20.57 3.96
C ARG A 156 -22.99 21.13 4.09
N LEU A 157 -22.40 21.46 2.93
CA LEU A 157 -21.01 21.93 2.86
C LEU A 157 -20.83 23.29 3.53
N GLY A 158 -19.92 23.34 4.51
CA GLY A 158 -19.65 24.55 5.28
C GLY A 158 -20.78 24.94 6.26
N GLY A 159 -21.70 24.03 6.57
CA GLY A 159 -22.85 24.30 7.44
C GLY A 159 -24.05 24.98 6.75
N ALA A 160 -24.03 25.02 5.40
CA ALA A 160 -25.14 25.58 4.62
C ALA A 160 -26.45 24.84 4.92
N GLU A 161 -27.57 25.56 4.92
CA GLU A 161 -28.89 24.98 5.19
C GLU A 161 -29.31 24.01 4.11
N ILE A 162 -29.05 24.36 2.86
CA ILE A 162 -29.36 23.53 1.68
C ILE A 162 -28.13 22.71 1.30
N ALA A 163 -28.30 21.41 1.17
CA ALA A 163 -27.25 20.50 0.72
C ALA A 163 -26.91 20.76 -0.76
N ARG A 164 -25.63 20.70 -1.07
CA ARG A 164 -25.13 20.80 -2.43
C ARG A 164 -23.98 19.86 -2.68
N THR A 165 -23.66 19.65 -3.95
CA THR A 165 -22.54 18.82 -4.37
C THR A 165 -21.50 19.69 -5.06
N GLU A 166 -20.26 19.61 -4.59
CA GLU A 166 -19.09 20.26 -5.18
C GLU A 166 -18.15 19.19 -5.72
N CYS A 167 -17.67 19.39 -6.95
CA CYS A 167 -16.80 18.44 -7.62
C CYS A 167 -15.56 19.16 -8.16
N TYR A 168 -14.40 18.66 -7.82
CA TYR A 168 -13.12 19.12 -8.38
C TYR A 168 -12.43 17.96 -9.06
N HIS A 169 -11.74 18.25 -10.17
CA HIS A 169 -10.94 17.24 -10.89
C HIS A 169 -9.66 17.88 -11.43
N GLU A 170 -8.65 17.06 -11.56
CA GLU A 170 -7.36 17.45 -12.11
C GLU A 170 -6.81 16.25 -12.91
N GLY A 171 -6.21 16.51 -14.07
CA GLY A 171 -5.75 15.47 -14.98
C GLY A 171 -6.89 14.74 -15.72
N THR A 172 -6.57 13.57 -16.26
CA THR A 172 -7.49 12.76 -17.08
C THR A 172 -8.08 11.62 -16.27
N ILE A 173 -9.38 11.35 -16.39
CA ILE A 173 -10.05 10.24 -15.69
C ILE A 173 -11.02 9.53 -16.65
N PRO A 174 -10.52 8.57 -17.44
CA PRO A 174 -11.33 7.86 -18.42
C PRO A 174 -12.18 6.77 -17.76
N LEU A 175 -13.33 7.12 -17.20
CA LEU A 175 -14.18 6.20 -16.43
C LEU A 175 -14.72 5.03 -17.26
N GLN A 176 -14.95 5.24 -18.56
CA GLN A 176 -15.49 4.23 -19.47
C GLN A 176 -14.43 3.27 -20.01
N THR A 177 -13.15 3.64 -19.97
CA THR A 177 -12.06 2.81 -20.47
C THR A 177 -11.76 1.69 -19.47
N ILE A 178 -12.02 0.44 -19.84
CA ILE A 178 -11.87 -0.72 -18.95
C ILE A 178 -10.41 -0.95 -18.58
N ARG A 179 -9.46 -0.78 -19.52
CA ARG A 179 -8.02 -0.93 -19.28
C ARG A 179 -7.41 0.14 -18.36
N ALA A 180 -8.14 1.21 -18.06
CA ALA A 180 -7.69 2.25 -17.15
C ALA A 180 -7.77 1.78 -15.69
N ASP A 181 -6.65 1.83 -14.96
CA ASP A 181 -6.61 1.51 -13.52
C ASP A 181 -7.16 2.68 -12.71
N ILE A 182 -8.45 2.61 -12.39
CA ILE A 182 -9.15 3.61 -11.60
C ILE A 182 -9.52 3.00 -10.25
N GLU A 183 -9.02 3.61 -9.20
CA GLU A 183 -9.45 3.32 -7.83
C GLU A 183 -10.59 4.25 -7.43
N TYR A 184 -11.51 3.70 -6.66
CA TYR A 184 -12.65 4.40 -6.10
C TYR A 184 -12.68 4.27 -4.59
N GLY A 185 -12.92 5.38 -3.90
CA GLY A 185 -13.07 5.42 -2.45
C GLY A 185 -14.30 6.22 -2.05
N PHE A 186 -14.96 5.77 -0.99
CA PHE A 186 -16.09 6.43 -0.39
C PHE A 186 -15.89 6.55 1.11
N ALA A 187 -16.13 7.75 1.65
CA ALA A 187 -16.12 7.98 3.09
C ALA A 187 -17.21 9.00 3.47
N GLU A 188 -17.67 8.90 4.70
CA GLU A 188 -18.62 9.85 5.29
C GLU A 188 -17.94 10.60 6.43
N ALA A 189 -18.08 11.93 6.43
CA ALA A 189 -17.67 12.79 7.53
C ALA A 189 -18.88 13.10 8.42
N ALA A 190 -18.79 12.78 9.70
CA ALA A 190 -19.82 13.10 10.69
C ALA A 190 -19.58 14.51 11.21
N THR A 191 -20.30 15.50 10.67
CA THR A 191 -20.21 16.88 11.11
C THR A 191 -21.36 17.26 12.04
N THR A 192 -21.24 18.38 12.74
CA THR A 192 -22.31 18.90 13.63
C THR A 192 -23.62 19.21 12.90
N TYR A 193 -23.54 19.45 11.58
CA TYR A 193 -24.69 19.78 10.72
C TYR A 193 -25.24 18.56 9.96
N GLY A 194 -24.71 17.37 10.19
CA GLY A 194 -25.07 16.15 9.50
C GLY A 194 -23.90 15.46 8.83
N ARG A 195 -24.18 14.44 8.03
CA ARG A 195 -23.14 13.69 7.31
C ARG A 195 -22.84 14.30 5.95
N VAL A 196 -21.55 14.41 5.63
CA VAL A 196 -21.06 14.84 4.33
C VAL A 196 -20.40 13.64 3.65
N GLY A 197 -20.93 13.23 2.51
CA GLY A 197 -20.37 12.12 1.70
C GLY A 197 -19.21 12.62 0.85
N VAL A 198 -18.10 11.87 0.86
CA VAL A 198 -16.91 12.12 0.06
C VAL A 198 -16.70 10.95 -0.88
N LYS A 199 -16.63 11.21 -2.19
CA LYS A 199 -16.32 10.23 -3.23
C LYS A 199 -15.04 10.64 -3.93
N VAL A 200 -14.11 9.69 -4.10
CA VAL A 200 -12.80 9.93 -4.72
C VAL A 200 -12.56 8.91 -5.82
N TRP A 201 -12.10 9.37 -6.96
CA TRP A 201 -11.62 8.56 -8.08
C TRP A 201 -10.18 8.94 -8.36
N ILE A 202 -9.29 7.96 -8.42
CA ILE A 202 -7.88 8.18 -8.75
C ILE A 202 -7.50 7.29 -9.93
N TYR A 203 -7.00 7.91 -10.98
CA TYR A 203 -6.49 7.23 -12.15
C TYR A 203 -4.97 7.08 -12.06
N LYS A 204 -4.49 5.84 -12.10
CA LYS A 204 -3.06 5.50 -11.99
C LYS A 204 -2.37 5.28 -13.34
N GLY A 205 -3.14 5.05 -14.37
CA GLY A 205 -2.64 4.76 -15.72
C GLY A 205 -3.35 3.58 -16.37
N GLU A 206 -2.90 3.18 -17.54
CA GLU A 206 -3.46 2.04 -18.27
C GLU A 206 -2.69 0.76 -17.94
N ILE A 207 -3.42 -0.35 -17.84
CA ILE A 207 -2.87 -1.70 -17.69
C ILE A 207 -3.14 -2.43 -19.00
N LEU A 208 -2.07 -2.77 -19.70
CA LEU A 208 -2.14 -3.48 -20.98
C LEU A 208 -1.95 -5.00 -20.84
N SER A 209 -1.48 -5.46 -19.68
CA SER A 209 -1.34 -6.89 -19.39
C SER A 209 -2.71 -7.55 -19.26
N GLN A 210 -2.88 -8.71 -19.89
CA GLN A 210 -4.12 -9.49 -19.80
C GLN A 210 -4.21 -10.35 -18.53
N THR A 211 -3.17 -10.36 -17.71
CA THR A 211 -3.15 -11.10 -16.45
C THR A 211 -3.77 -10.24 -15.34
N LEU A 212 -4.66 -10.84 -14.55
CA LEU A 212 -5.17 -10.22 -13.34
C LEU A 212 -4.01 -9.83 -12.42
N ARG A 213 -4.13 -8.67 -11.81
CA ARG A 213 -3.15 -8.17 -10.87
C ARG A 213 -3.25 -8.99 -9.59
N THR A 214 -2.45 -10.06 -9.52
CA THR A 214 -2.30 -10.83 -8.28
C THR A 214 -1.63 -9.96 -7.22
N THR A 215 -2.07 -10.09 -5.98
CA THR A 215 -1.45 -9.39 -4.85
C THR A 215 0.06 -9.69 -4.80
N PRO A 216 0.92 -8.73 -4.43
CA PRO A 216 2.38 -8.91 -4.38
C PRO A 216 2.82 -10.17 -3.64
N ARG A 217 1.99 -10.68 -2.75
CA ARG A 217 2.27 -11.84 -1.92
C ARG A 217 2.13 -13.18 -2.62
N THR A 218 1.19 -13.32 -3.55
CA THR A 218 1.08 -14.52 -4.40
C THR A 218 2.29 -14.65 -5.33
N MET A 219 2.84 -13.52 -5.80
CA MET A 219 4.08 -13.51 -6.57
C MET A 219 5.29 -13.94 -5.75
N ASP A 220 5.39 -13.55 -4.48
CA ASP A 220 6.52 -13.92 -3.62
C ASP A 220 6.51 -15.40 -3.20
N LEU A 221 5.33 -16.00 -3.04
CA LEU A 221 5.20 -17.43 -2.75
C LEU A 221 5.63 -18.28 -3.95
N ASN A 222 5.23 -17.91 -5.17
CA ASN A 222 5.63 -18.60 -6.40
C ASN A 222 7.15 -18.45 -6.65
N ARG A 223 7.74 -17.27 -6.40
CA ARG A 223 9.20 -17.07 -6.50
C ARG A 223 10.00 -17.88 -5.50
N ARG A 224 9.46 -18.16 -4.30
CA ARG A 224 10.13 -19.01 -3.29
C ARG A 224 10.11 -20.48 -3.69
N ASP A 225 9.03 -20.95 -4.31
CA ASP A 225 8.92 -22.32 -4.79
C ASP A 225 9.79 -22.58 -6.03
N ASP A 226 9.88 -21.63 -6.95
CA ASP A 226 10.79 -21.71 -8.11
C ASP A 226 12.26 -21.72 -7.68
N ARG A 227 12.67 -20.88 -6.71
CA ARG A 227 14.03 -20.92 -6.15
C ARG A 227 14.35 -22.21 -5.40
N ARG A 228 13.35 -22.91 -4.84
CA ARG A 228 13.54 -24.21 -4.22
C ARG A 228 13.63 -25.34 -5.25
N ARG A 229 12.93 -25.23 -6.37
CA ARG A 229 13.04 -26.17 -7.50
C ARG A 229 14.41 -26.07 -8.18
N ASP A 230 14.88 -24.87 -8.48
CA ASP A 230 16.21 -24.65 -9.08
C ASP A 230 17.36 -25.17 -8.21
N ARG A 231 17.26 -25.04 -6.88
CA ARG A 231 18.26 -25.60 -5.96
C ARG A 231 18.24 -27.13 -5.92
N ARG A 232 17.08 -27.76 -6.07
CA ARG A 232 16.99 -29.23 -6.10
C ARG A 232 17.51 -29.83 -7.40
N ASP A 233 17.36 -29.15 -8.54
CA ASP A 233 17.90 -29.60 -9.83
C ASP A 233 19.39 -29.32 -9.93
N GLY A 234 19.93 -28.29 -9.32
CA GLY A 234 21.37 -28.00 -9.22
C GLY A 234 22.13 -29.07 -8.45
N ASP A 235 21.60 -29.62 -7.36
CA ASP A 235 22.23 -30.65 -6.54
C ASP A 235 22.22 -32.05 -7.23
N ARG A 236 21.28 -32.29 -8.12
CA ARG A 236 21.23 -33.55 -8.88
C ARG A 236 22.25 -33.63 -10.03
N ARG A 237 22.70 -32.49 -10.56
CA ARG A 237 23.70 -32.44 -11.64
C ARG A 237 25.14 -32.49 -11.15
N GLY A 238 25.40 -32.28 -9.85
CA GLY A 238 26.73 -32.28 -9.24
C GLY A 238 27.27 -33.68 -8.79
N ARG A 239 26.47 -34.74 -8.80
CA ARG A 239 26.85 -36.09 -8.34
C ARG A 239 27.03 -37.13 -9.43
N GLY A 240 27.69 -36.79 -10.51
CA GLY A 240 27.93 -37.74 -11.58
C GLY A 240 29.12 -37.39 -12.43
N ARG A 241 30.35 -37.58 -11.91
CA ARG A 241 31.55 -37.95 -12.66
C ARG A 241 32.79 -37.85 -11.77
N GLY A 242 32.98 -38.84 -10.93
CA GLY A 242 34.28 -39.20 -10.38
C GLY A 242 34.75 -40.44 -11.17
N GLY A 243 35.49 -40.26 -12.23
CA GLY A 243 36.16 -41.30 -13.01
C GLY A 243 37.66 -41.17 -12.84
N TYR A 244 38.22 -42.19 -12.24
CA TYR A 244 39.62 -42.60 -12.20
C TYR A 244 40.46 -42.07 -13.34
N ASN A 245 41.65 -41.49 -13.03
CA ASN A 245 42.87 -41.87 -13.75
C ASN A 245 44.13 -41.67 -12.90
N ARG A 246 44.94 -42.71 -12.94
CA ARG A 246 46.21 -43.01 -12.33
C ARG A 246 47.37 -42.35 -13.08
N ASP A 247 48.42 -42.02 -12.32
CA ASP A 247 49.84 -42.06 -12.66
C ASP A 247 50.41 -41.14 -13.76
N ARG A 248 51.29 -40.25 -13.37
CA ARG A 248 52.74 -40.35 -13.70
C ARG A 248 53.55 -39.14 -13.22
N GLN A 249 54.56 -39.48 -12.43
CA GLN A 249 55.89 -38.92 -12.21
C GLN A 249 56.34 -37.77 -13.09
N GLY A 250 57.09 -36.82 -12.48
CA GLY A 250 58.12 -36.06 -13.18
C GLY A 250 58.50 -34.73 -12.54
N ASN A 251 59.38 -34.79 -11.62
CA ASN A 251 60.67 -34.05 -11.51
C ASN A 251 60.73 -32.54 -11.84
N GLY A 252 61.16 -31.75 -10.84
CA GLY A 252 62.33 -30.95 -11.07
C GLY A 252 62.23 -29.43 -10.98
N TYR A 253 63.05 -28.93 -10.08
CA TYR A 253 63.80 -27.67 -10.06
C TYR A 253 63.22 -26.41 -9.37
N ASN A 254 63.85 -26.20 -8.24
CA ASN A 254 64.19 -24.97 -7.51
C ASN A 254 64.35 -23.72 -8.43
N ARG A 255 63.89 -22.62 -7.95
CA ARG A 255 64.73 -21.42 -7.82
C ARG A 255 64.16 -20.36 -6.88
N ASP A 256 64.93 -20.16 -5.81
CA ASP A 256 64.93 -18.99 -4.96
C ASP A 256 64.96 -17.69 -5.72
N ARG A 257 64.21 -16.69 -5.24
CA ARG A 257 64.76 -15.31 -5.16
C ARG A 257 64.01 -14.48 -4.14
N GLN A 258 64.77 -14.09 -3.15
CA GLN A 258 64.61 -13.02 -2.19
C GLN A 258 64.27 -11.69 -2.85
N GLY A 259 63.60 -10.83 -2.14
CA GLY A 259 63.50 -9.40 -2.51
C GLY A 259 62.58 -8.63 -1.59
N ALA A 260 63.15 -7.86 -0.74
CA ALA A 260 62.73 -7.09 0.43
C ALA A 260 61.71 -5.93 0.13
N PRO A 261 61.32 -5.20 1.18
CA PRO A 261 60.07 -4.41 1.24
C PRO A 261 60.28 -2.97 0.80
N ARG A 262 59.23 -2.35 0.26
CA ARG A 262 59.20 -0.91 0.09
C ARG A 262 58.04 -0.26 0.82
N GLN A 263 58.42 0.50 1.83
CA GLN A 263 57.66 1.60 2.43
C GLN A 263 57.29 2.62 1.37
N GLY A 264 56.11 3.14 1.44
CA GLY A 264 55.64 4.27 0.64
C GLY A 264 54.51 4.98 1.37
N GLN A 265 54.91 6.04 2.07
CA GLN A 265 54.09 7.13 2.60
C GLN A 265 53.29 7.78 1.48
N GLY A 266 52.10 8.29 1.80
CA GLY A 266 51.47 9.19 0.85
C GLY A 266 50.07 9.63 1.23
N ASN A 267 49.99 10.69 2.01
CA ASN A 267 49.09 11.83 1.92
C ASN A 267 47.56 11.62 1.95
N ARG A 268 46.99 12.01 3.08
CA ARG A 268 45.62 12.55 3.22
C ARG A 268 45.64 14.05 2.89
N PRO A 269 44.71 14.60 2.10
CA PRO A 269 44.39 16.02 2.13
C PRO A 269 43.23 16.25 3.13
N GLN A 270 43.49 17.06 4.12
CA GLN A 270 42.50 17.75 4.94
C GLN A 270 41.87 18.86 4.09
N GLY A 271 40.59 18.79 3.85
CA GLY A 271 39.77 19.87 3.29
C GLY A 271 39.05 20.61 4.40
N GLY A 272 39.52 21.83 4.71
CA GLY A 272 38.94 22.71 5.72
C GLY A 272 37.60 23.27 5.25
N TYR A 273 36.63 23.20 6.17
CA TYR A 273 35.36 23.89 6.05
C TYR A 273 35.51 25.36 6.44
N ASN A 274 35.42 26.24 5.46
CA ASN A 274 35.37 27.68 5.64
C ASN A 274 33.91 28.09 5.91
N ARG A 275 33.61 28.50 7.13
CA ARG A 275 32.36 29.15 7.50
C ARG A 275 32.47 30.63 7.22
N GLY A 276 31.79 31.11 6.20
CA GLY A 276 31.54 32.53 5.95
C GLY A 276 30.49 33.12 6.91
N PRO A 277 30.51 34.41 7.22
CA PRO A 277 29.67 35.01 8.24
C PRO A 277 28.23 35.24 7.78
N ARG A 278 27.28 35.02 8.71
CA ARG A 278 25.85 35.32 8.56
C ARG A 278 25.61 36.83 8.37
N PRO A 279 24.69 37.22 7.47
CA PRO A 279 24.21 38.62 7.45
C PRO A 279 23.22 38.88 8.59
N ALA A 280 23.36 40.07 9.18
CA ALA A 280 22.56 40.61 10.28
C ALA A 280 21.10 40.87 9.85
N ALA A 281 20.16 40.67 10.82
CA ALA A 281 18.77 41.01 10.71
C ALA A 281 18.55 42.53 10.65
N PRO A 282 17.59 43.07 9.88
CA PRO A 282 17.24 44.48 9.91
C PRO A 282 16.42 44.84 11.13
N ALA A 283 16.77 45.95 11.73
CA ALA A 283 16.20 46.57 12.90
C ALA A 283 14.72 46.97 12.70
N ALA A 284 13.96 46.81 13.77
CA ALA A 284 12.58 47.34 13.93
C ALA A 284 12.61 48.88 13.86
N LYS A 285 11.71 49.43 13.05
CA LYS A 285 11.39 50.88 13.09
C LYS A 285 10.16 51.03 14.00
N GLU A 286 10.41 51.63 15.15
CA GLU A 286 9.41 52.38 15.95
C GLU A 286 9.09 53.71 15.24
N GLY A 287 7.90 54.08 15.28
CA GLY A 287 7.36 55.39 14.91
C GLY A 287 5.86 55.22 14.69
N GLY A 288 5.02 55.74 15.47
CA GLY A 288 4.86 57.03 16.07
C GLY A 288 3.49 57.54 15.63
N ASN A 289 2.67 57.79 16.64
CA ASN A 289 1.36 58.45 16.61
C ASN A 289 1.13 59.46 15.47
N ASN A 290 -0.01 59.37 14.82
CA ASN A 290 -1.09 60.36 14.89
C ASN A 290 -2.39 59.76 14.37
#